data_927b6630ca687f74f46c35537b1bc899
#
_entry.id   927b6630ca687f74f46c35537b1bc899
#
_cell.length_a   1.000
_cell.length_b   1.000
_cell.length_c   1.000
_cell.angle_alpha   90.00
_cell.angle_beta   90.00
_cell.angle_gamma   90.00
#
_symmetry.space_group_name_H-M   'P 1'
#
loop_
_entity.id
_entity.type
_entity.pdbx_description
1 polymer ?
#
loop_
_entity_poly.entity_id
_entity_poly.type
_entity_poly.pdbx_seq_one_letter_code
_entity_poly.pdbx_strand_id
1 'polypeptide(L)'
;MNAGGKGLEQHEILKVKLMQGEENKVHLTQIWNAVCDLNRPVIKRNEKDLEEGYRSKYMQAIELCRNHRFNEAFELCESSYDTEDNNEIGDIEAKQQDFRQSFIETGERSFITFPEFLMMVIDIYLNLSGSYSFYRKELLKIYEAHPIPDKQDFYNQLLFYRLLLDYYIVYKEGDENTNKYDIVFKEGASAEALKQYQSMLYVSQSPFYNWLKPVLERLHNETVRDTDELLLWIKEIDNSLHPLPRDVNEMTYDKGIDRYWFWRLDYYLWERKEDYFKTEEEKQIVEEYVFRANRSIEHLHPQHQENNDIWGDDDIHSFGNLAMISQSFNSQQSDDPVTVKFARIKDQAHNHTLQSIKMYLMYLDAEKSPLGWKVDIKNKHQDKMYDLLKKSYPDVSCSKNRNML
;
A
#
# COMPACT_ATOMS: atom_id res chain seq x y z
N MET A 1 12.74 -33.26 -26.25
CA MET A 1 11.76 -32.44 -25.54
C MET A 1 12.37 -32.09 -24.21
N ASN A 2 12.92 -30.89 -24.06
CA ASN A 2 13.49 -30.43 -22.78
C ASN A 2 12.35 -29.89 -21.95
N ALA A 3 11.92 -30.65 -20.94
CA ALA A 3 11.18 -30.12 -19.81
C ALA A 3 12.17 -29.27 -19.01
N GLY A 4 12.22 -27.98 -19.27
CA GLY A 4 12.98 -27.02 -18.50
C GLY A 4 12.36 -26.95 -17.11
N GLY A 5 12.89 -27.71 -16.16
CA GLY A 5 12.56 -27.57 -14.76
C GLY A 5 12.90 -26.13 -14.33
N LYS A 6 11.91 -25.34 -13.93
CA LYS A 6 12.18 -24.09 -13.21
C LYS A 6 13.01 -24.48 -11.97
N GLY A 7 14.21 -23.88 -11.84
CA GLY A 7 15.00 -24.06 -10.62
C GLY A 7 14.18 -23.61 -9.42
N LEU A 8 14.42 -24.25 -8.26
CA LEU A 8 13.76 -23.86 -7.00
C LEU A 8 14.02 -22.38 -6.71
N GLU A 9 12.99 -21.69 -6.26
CA GLU A 9 13.09 -20.31 -5.80
C GLU A 9 13.96 -20.24 -4.53
N GLN A 10 14.65 -19.10 -4.32
CA GLN A 10 15.58 -18.98 -3.20
C GLN A 10 14.95 -19.23 -1.82
N HIS A 11 13.70 -18.84 -1.64
CA HIS A 11 12.97 -19.07 -0.38
C HIS A 11 12.62 -20.55 -0.15
N GLU A 12 12.43 -21.34 -1.21
CA GLU A 12 12.24 -22.81 -1.11
C GLU A 12 13.53 -23.49 -0.69
N ILE A 13 14.68 -23.06 -1.25
CA ILE A 13 15.99 -23.53 -0.83
C ILE A 13 16.28 -23.15 0.63
N LEU A 14 15.94 -21.92 1.01
CA LEU A 14 16.10 -21.45 2.39
C LEU A 14 15.22 -22.27 3.35
N LYS A 15 13.98 -22.60 2.99
CA LYS A 15 13.12 -23.49 3.76
C LYS A 15 13.84 -24.79 4.14
N VAL A 16 14.44 -25.44 3.14
CA VAL A 16 15.18 -26.70 3.36
C VAL A 16 16.38 -26.51 4.28
N LYS A 17 17.15 -25.42 4.08
CA LYS A 17 18.32 -25.10 4.93
C LYS A 17 17.90 -24.82 6.39
N LEU A 18 16.81 -24.10 6.61
CA LEU A 18 16.28 -23.81 7.95
C LEU A 18 15.79 -25.08 8.67
N MET A 19 15.26 -26.05 7.94
CA MET A 19 14.77 -27.31 8.52
C MET A 19 15.86 -28.36 8.77
N GLN A 20 17.07 -28.13 8.27
CA GLN A 20 18.18 -29.08 8.50
C GLN A 20 18.58 -29.11 9.97
N GLY A 21 18.60 -30.33 10.55
CA GLY A 21 18.98 -30.56 11.94
C GLY A 21 17.86 -30.35 12.97
N GLU A 22 16.69 -29.84 12.56
CA GLU A 22 15.58 -29.62 13.48
C GLU A 22 14.79 -30.90 13.75
N GLU A 23 14.41 -31.13 15.01
CA GLU A 23 13.58 -32.27 15.41
C GLU A 23 12.11 -32.05 15.04
N ASN A 24 11.62 -30.83 15.12
CA ASN A 24 10.21 -30.45 14.93
C ASN A 24 9.85 -30.09 13.47
N LYS A 25 10.46 -30.79 12.48
CA LYS A 25 10.28 -30.43 11.05
C LYS A 25 8.84 -30.37 10.59
N VAL A 26 7.97 -31.22 11.12
CA VAL A 26 6.55 -31.25 10.75
C VAL A 26 5.90 -29.91 11.13
N HIS A 27 6.04 -29.53 12.38
CA HIS A 27 5.46 -28.29 12.90
C HIS A 27 6.04 -27.05 12.19
N LEU A 28 7.35 -26.99 11.98
CA LEU A 28 7.99 -25.90 11.22
C LEU A 28 7.49 -25.82 9.78
N THR A 29 7.23 -26.99 9.16
CA THR A 29 6.67 -27.06 7.80
C THR A 29 5.24 -26.50 7.78
N GLN A 30 4.43 -26.83 8.78
CA GLN A 30 3.06 -26.31 8.91
C GLN A 30 3.06 -24.80 9.05
N ILE A 31 3.86 -24.24 9.97
CA ILE A 31 4.01 -22.79 10.13
C ILE A 31 4.42 -22.15 8.80
N TRP A 32 5.48 -22.68 8.14
CA TRP A 32 5.92 -22.15 6.86
C TRP A 32 4.81 -22.14 5.82
N ASN A 33 4.08 -23.24 5.68
CA ASN A 33 3.01 -23.35 4.71
C ASN A 33 1.87 -22.37 4.99
N ALA A 34 1.55 -22.11 6.27
CA ALA A 34 0.55 -21.13 6.67
C ALA A 34 0.97 -19.68 6.33
N VAL A 35 2.28 -19.36 6.46
CA VAL A 35 2.75 -17.97 6.30
C VAL A 35 3.24 -17.64 4.89
N CYS A 36 3.63 -18.64 4.08
CA CYS A 36 4.30 -18.39 2.79
C CYS A 36 3.36 -17.90 1.69
N ASP A 37 2.08 -18.20 1.76
CA ASP A 37 1.09 -17.73 0.81
C ASP A 37 0.47 -16.40 1.28
N LEU A 38 1.00 -15.30 0.80
CA LEU A 38 0.51 -13.97 1.17
C LEU A 38 -0.84 -13.60 0.52
N ASN A 39 -1.29 -14.37 -0.46
CA ASN A 39 -2.60 -14.17 -1.07
C ASN A 39 -3.74 -14.83 -0.26
N ARG A 40 -3.39 -15.62 0.75
CA ARG A 40 -4.33 -16.26 1.65
C ARG A 40 -4.15 -15.70 3.07
N PRO A 41 -5.20 -15.22 3.76
CA PRO A 41 -5.07 -14.77 5.14
C PRO A 41 -4.67 -15.94 6.06
N VAL A 42 -3.84 -15.69 7.09
CA VAL A 42 -3.45 -16.72 8.05
C VAL A 42 -4.63 -17.20 8.88
N ILE A 43 -5.59 -16.33 9.14
CA ILE A 43 -6.88 -16.69 9.77
C ILE A 43 -7.97 -16.53 8.71
N LYS A 44 -8.64 -17.64 8.35
CA LYS A 44 -9.74 -17.63 7.39
C LYS A 44 -10.99 -17.01 8.03
N ARG A 45 -11.68 -16.15 7.28
CA ARG A 45 -13.01 -15.70 7.63
C ARG A 45 -14.01 -16.73 7.15
N ASN A 46 -14.78 -17.30 8.06
CA ASN A 46 -15.86 -18.21 7.73
C ASN A 46 -17.15 -17.42 7.44
N GLU A 47 -18.06 -17.96 6.63
CA GLU A 47 -19.33 -17.30 6.28
C GLU A 47 -20.18 -16.91 7.50
N LYS A 48 -20.06 -17.65 8.59
CA LYS A 48 -20.77 -17.42 9.85
C LYS A 48 -20.09 -16.39 10.76
N ASP A 49 -18.84 -16.02 10.45
CA ASP A 49 -18.11 -15.05 11.27
C ASP A 49 -18.66 -13.64 10.99
N LEU A 50 -19.24 -13.04 12.00
CA LEU A 50 -19.44 -11.59 12.01
C LEU A 50 -18.07 -10.91 11.93
N GLU A 51 -18.01 -9.72 11.35
CA GLU A 51 -16.79 -8.97 11.16
C GLU A 51 -16.01 -8.78 12.49
N GLU A 52 -16.73 -8.50 13.57
CA GLU A 52 -16.17 -8.37 14.92
C GLU A 52 -15.53 -9.66 15.43
N GLY A 53 -16.18 -10.80 15.20
CA GLY A 53 -15.63 -12.12 15.58
C GLY A 53 -14.36 -12.46 14.82
N TYR A 54 -14.31 -12.12 13.53
CA TYR A 54 -13.12 -12.30 12.70
C TYR A 54 -11.93 -11.46 13.20
N ARG A 55 -12.16 -10.18 13.50
CA ARG A 55 -11.15 -9.30 14.09
C ARG A 55 -10.67 -9.80 15.44
N SER A 56 -11.60 -10.26 16.30
CA SER A 56 -11.29 -10.80 17.60
C SER A 56 -10.34 -12.01 17.56
N LYS A 57 -10.47 -12.89 16.54
CA LYS A 57 -9.54 -14.01 16.34
C LYS A 57 -8.10 -13.54 16.07
N TYR A 58 -7.93 -12.51 15.23
CA TYR A 58 -6.61 -11.90 14.99
C TYR A 58 -6.02 -11.27 16.26
N MET A 59 -6.82 -10.49 16.99
CA MET A 59 -6.38 -9.88 18.24
C MET A 59 -5.93 -10.93 19.25
N GLN A 60 -6.68 -12.02 19.40
CA GLN A 60 -6.33 -13.14 20.27
C GLN A 60 -5.02 -13.81 19.84
N ALA A 61 -4.84 -14.11 18.54
CA ALA A 61 -3.62 -14.72 18.04
C ALA A 61 -2.39 -13.81 18.22
N ILE A 62 -2.53 -12.52 17.97
CA ILE A 62 -1.49 -11.51 18.19
C ILE A 62 -1.11 -11.43 19.69
N GLU A 63 -2.10 -11.42 20.59
CA GLU A 63 -1.88 -11.39 22.03
C GLU A 63 -1.19 -12.67 22.53
N LEU A 64 -1.57 -13.83 22.00
CA LEU A 64 -0.88 -15.09 22.26
C LEU A 64 0.59 -15.04 21.87
N CYS A 65 0.91 -14.51 20.69
CA CYS A 65 2.29 -14.31 20.23
C CYS A 65 3.06 -13.34 21.16
N ARG A 66 2.47 -12.23 21.58
CA ARG A 66 3.07 -11.29 22.53
C ARG A 66 3.42 -11.94 23.88
N ASN A 67 2.61 -12.90 24.31
CA ASN A 67 2.81 -13.67 25.52
C ASN A 67 3.65 -14.94 25.29
N HIS A 68 4.36 -15.08 24.17
CA HIS A 68 5.19 -16.22 23.79
C HIS A 68 4.43 -17.57 23.73
N ARG A 69 3.12 -17.53 23.52
CA ARG A 69 2.24 -18.72 23.37
C ARG A 69 2.03 -19.04 21.88
N PHE A 70 3.10 -19.22 21.15
CA PHE A 70 3.07 -19.34 19.67
C PHE A 70 2.34 -20.58 19.18
N ASN A 71 2.43 -21.71 19.89
CA ASN A 71 1.71 -22.93 19.50
C ASN A 71 0.19 -22.71 19.52
N GLU A 72 -0.32 -22.06 20.57
CA GLU A 72 -1.75 -21.76 20.68
C GLU A 72 -2.20 -20.72 19.65
N ALA A 73 -1.36 -19.75 19.35
CA ALA A 73 -1.62 -18.82 18.27
C ALA A 73 -1.70 -19.54 16.91
N PHE A 74 -0.82 -20.50 16.67
CA PHE A 74 -0.82 -21.29 15.45
C PHE A 74 -2.04 -22.22 15.36
N GLU A 75 -2.40 -22.90 16.44
CA GLU A 75 -3.62 -23.73 16.54
C GLU A 75 -4.89 -22.92 16.22
N LEU A 76 -4.95 -21.66 16.69
CA LEU A 76 -6.05 -20.75 16.35
C LEU A 76 -6.09 -20.42 14.85
N CYS A 77 -4.94 -20.27 14.21
CA CYS A 77 -4.86 -20.07 12.77
C CYS A 77 -5.32 -21.31 12.00
N GLU A 78 -4.82 -22.52 12.36
CA GLU A 78 -5.18 -23.79 11.70
C GLU A 78 -6.68 -24.07 11.85
N SER A 79 -7.24 -23.95 13.06
CA SER A 79 -8.65 -24.22 13.33
C SER A 79 -9.61 -23.35 12.53
N SER A 80 -9.16 -22.19 12.05
CA SER A 80 -9.97 -21.34 11.18
C SER A 80 -10.24 -21.95 9.80
N TYR A 81 -9.47 -22.95 9.39
CA TYR A 81 -9.58 -23.67 8.13
C TYR A 81 -10.30 -25.00 8.25
N ASP A 82 -10.45 -25.57 9.46
CA ASP A 82 -10.99 -26.92 9.67
C ASP A 82 -12.53 -26.99 9.69
N THR A 83 -13.24 -25.87 9.63
CA THR A 83 -14.68 -25.84 9.95
C THR A 83 -15.62 -26.21 8.80
N GLU A 84 -15.16 -26.50 7.59
CA GLU A 84 -16.05 -26.73 6.43
C GLU A 84 -15.96 -28.08 5.72
N ASP A 85 -14.93 -28.93 5.95
CA ASP A 85 -14.71 -30.12 5.11
C ASP A 85 -14.63 -31.48 5.87
N ASN A 86 -15.39 -31.67 6.94
CA ASN A 86 -15.42 -32.94 7.67
C ASN A 86 -16.34 -34.01 7.07
N ASN A 87 -16.59 -34.04 5.75
CA ASN A 87 -17.44 -35.07 5.13
C ASN A 87 -16.77 -35.93 4.06
N GLU A 88 -15.47 -35.84 3.82
CA GLU A 88 -14.82 -36.88 3.00
C GLU A 88 -13.38 -37.13 3.45
N ILE A 89 -13.16 -38.29 4.04
CA ILE A 89 -11.85 -38.90 4.23
C ILE A 89 -11.39 -39.38 2.85
N GLY A 90 -10.73 -38.53 2.11
CA GLY A 90 -10.13 -38.82 0.81
C GLY A 90 -8.74 -38.25 0.72
N ASP A 91 -7.83 -39.10 0.36
CA ASP A 91 -6.41 -38.98 0.02
C ASP A 91 -5.71 -37.62 0.20
N ILE A 92 -4.62 -37.61 0.97
CA ILE A 92 -3.70 -36.49 1.22
C ILE A 92 -3.13 -35.90 -0.07
N GLU A 93 -3.03 -36.67 -1.17
CA GLU A 93 -2.59 -36.19 -2.49
C GLU A 93 -3.67 -35.39 -3.22
N ALA A 94 -4.96 -35.70 -3.06
CA ALA A 94 -6.08 -34.94 -3.61
C ALA A 94 -6.20 -33.56 -2.93
N LYS A 95 -5.97 -33.48 -1.61
CA LYS A 95 -5.98 -32.22 -0.85
C LYS A 95 -4.89 -31.25 -1.32
N GLN A 96 -3.74 -31.72 -1.77
CA GLN A 96 -2.68 -30.87 -2.34
C GLN A 96 -3.02 -30.35 -3.75
N GLN A 97 -3.84 -31.04 -4.50
CA GLN A 97 -4.28 -30.63 -5.84
C GLN A 97 -5.47 -29.66 -5.78
N ASP A 98 -6.45 -29.89 -4.91
CA ASP A 98 -7.55 -28.97 -4.64
C ASP A 98 -7.05 -27.65 -4.02
N PHE A 99 -6.03 -27.73 -3.17
CA PHE A 99 -5.34 -26.55 -2.62
C PHE A 99 -4.76 -25.64 -3.70
N ARG A 100 -4.34 -26.15 -4.85
CA ARG A 100 -3.86 -25.38 -5.99
C ARG A 100 -4.98 -24.87 -6.89
N GLN A 101 -6.12 -25.54 -6.95
CA GLN A 101 -7.24 -25.18 -7.83
C GLN A 101 -8.14 -24.08 -7.26
N SER A 102 -8.32 -24.00 -5.94
CA SER A 102 -9.09 -22.93 -5.30
C SER A 102 -8.39 -21.54 -5.34
N PHE A 103 -7.11 -21.50 -5.74
CA PHE A 103 -6.31 -20.27 -5.81
C PHE A 103 -6.39 -19.53 -7.15
N ILE A 104 -7.02 -20.09 -8.18
CA ILE A 104 -7.07 -19.50 -9.53
C ILE A 104 -8.11 -18.37 -9.63
N GLU A 105 -9.00 -18.22 -8.66
CA GLU A 105 -10.13 -17.27 -8.73
C GLU A 105 -9.96 -15.98 -7.91
N THR A 106 -8.97 -15.88 -7.03
CA THR A 106 -8.72 -14.64 -6.26
C THR A 106 -7.43 -14.00 -6.73
N GLY A 107 -7.53 -12.80 -7.31
CA GLY A 107 -6.36 -12.00 -7.71
C GLY A 107 -5.37 -11.76 -6.57
N GLU A 108 -4.19 -11.21 -6.89
CA GLU A 108 -3.14 -10.94 -5.89
C GLU A 108 -3.68 -10.10 -4.73
N ARG A 109 -3.74 -10.71 -3.52
CA ARG A 109 -4.19 -10.04 -2.29
C ARG A 109 -3.09 -9.16 -1.72
N SER A 110 -1.86 -9.67 -1.66
CA SER A 110 -0.72 -8.98 -1.09
C SER A 110 0.01 -8.13 -2.12
N PHE A 111 0.47 -6.96 -1.72
CA PHE A 111 1.29 -6.07 -2.53
C PHE A 111 2.80 -6.36 -2.43
N ILE A 112 3.19 -7.26 -1.51
CA ILE A 112 4.56 -7.76 -1.41
C ILE A 112 4.57 -9.26 -1.68
N THR A 113 5.68 -9.76 -2.20
CA THR A 113 5.89 -11.20 -2.37
C THR A 113 6.41 -11.83 -1.09
N PHE A 114 6.19 -13.14 -0.93
CA PHE A 114 6.71 -13.84 0.24
C PHE A 114 8.24 -13.73 0.41
N PRO A 115 9.08 -13.82 -0.64
CA PRO A 115 10.51 -13.54 -0.49
C PRO A 115 10.83 -12.15 0.05
N GLU A 116 10.08 -11.10 -0.34
CA GLU A 116 10.26 -9.74 0.17
C GLU A 116 9.87 -9.66 1.65
N PHE A 117 8.73 -10.24 2.01
CA PHE A 117 8.31 -10.33 3.41
C PHE A 117 9.33 -11.09 4.27
N LEU A 118 9.79 -12.25 3.79
CA LEU A 118 10.78 -13.08 4.47
C LEU A 118 12.10 -12.34 4.70
N MET A 119 12.60 -11.62 3.68
CA MET A 119 13.80 -10.79 3.80
C MET A 119 13.61 -9.68 4.84
N MET A 120 12.44 -9.05 4.88
CA MET A 120 12.11 -8.03 5.87
C MET A 120 12.14 -8.59 7.30
N VAL A 121 11.53 -9.76 7.51
CA VAL A 121 11.53 -10.43 8.82
C VAL A 121 12.94 -10.85 9.22
N ILE A 122 13.74 -11.38 8.31
CA ILE A 122 15.17 -11.72 8.57
C ILE A 122 15.95 -10.47 8.97
N ASP A 123 15.77 -9.36 8.27
CA ASP A 123 16.46 -8.10 8.57
C ASP A 123 16.10 -7.57 9.97
N ILE A 124 14.82 -7.60 10.34
CA ILE A 124 14.37 -7.21 11.68
C ILE A 124 14.92 -8.18 12.73
N TYR A 125 14.76 -9.49 12.52
CA TYR A 125 15.16 -10.53 13.46
C TYR A 125 16.66 -10.52 13.78
N LEU A 126 17.49 -10.30 12.77
CA LEU A 126 18.94 -10.25 12.91
C LEU A 126 19.48 -8.83 13.17
N ASN A 127 18.61 -7.82 13.20
CA ASN A 127 18.95 -6.41 13.33
C ASN A 127 20.08 -6.00 12.35
N LEU A 128 19.89 -6.34 11.08
CA LEU A 128 20.86 -6.04 10.04
C LEU A 128 20.81 -4.54 9.72
N SER A 129 21.91 -3.84 9.87
CA SER A 129 21.99 -2.39 9.66
C SER A 129 21.97 -2.01 8.18
N GLY A 130 20.84 -2.20 7.50
CA GLY A 130 20.42 -1.49 6.29
C GLY A 130 21.32 -1.46 5.05
N SER A 131 22.39 -2.24 4.96
CA SER A 131 23.30 -2.24 3.81
C SER A 131 22.99 -3.30 2.75
N TYR A 132 21.86 -4.01 2.90
CA TYR A 132 21.47 -5.04 1.96
C TYR A 132 20.42 -4.53 0.99
N SER A 133 20.69 -4.74 -0.29
CA SER A 133 19.68 -4.57 -1.33
C SER A 133 18.60 -5.66 -1.16
N PHE A 134 17.36 -5.24 -0.89
CA PHE A 134 16.22 -6.15 -0.70
C PHE A 134 15.75 -6.81 -2.01
N TYR A 135 16.70 -7.21 -2.85
CA TYR A 135 16.37 -8.03 -4.01
C TYR A 135 16.19 -9.49 -3.59
N ARG A 136 15.01 -10.05 -3.87
CA ARG A 136 14.69 -11.47 -3.65
C ARG A 136 15.76 -12.45 -4.16
N LYS A 137 16.64 -12.02 -5.08
CA LYS A 137 17.79 -12.79 -5.58
C LYS A 137 18.97 -12.86 -4.60
N GLU A 138 18.93 -12.13 -3.50
CA GLU A 138 20.02 -12.09 -2.50
C GLU A 138 19.67 -12.81 -1.19
N LEU A 139 18.47 -13.39 -1.09
CA LEU A 139 17.98 -14.03 0.13
C LEU A 139 18.94 -15.12 0.68
N LEU A 140 19.41 -16.01 -0.18
CA LEU A 140 20.35 -17.06 0.25
C LEU A 140 21.71 -16.48 0.64
N LYS A 141 22.20 -15.48 -0.07
CA LYS A 141 23.45 -14.80 0.23
C LYS A 141 23.41 -14.10 1.59
N ILE A 142 22.28 -13.45 1.91
CA ILE A 142 22.07 -12.82 3.22
C ILE A 142 22.06 -13.88 4.31
N TYR A 143 21.33 -14.97 4.13
CA TYR A 143 21.31 -16.09 5.09
C TYR A 143 22.68 -16.74 5.31
N GLU A 144 23.48 -16.90 4.25
CA GLU A 144 24.83 -17.46 4.34
C GLU A 144 25.79 -16.55 5.08
N ALA A 145 25.64 -15.24 4.91
CA ALA A 145 26.44 -14.23 5.63
C ALA A 145 25.98 -14.06 7.10
N HIS A 146 24.70 -14.26 7.36
CA HIS A 146 24.06 -14.05 8.67
C HIS A 146 23.12 -15.24 8.98
N PRO A 147 23.65 -16.38 9.41
CA PRO A 147 22.85 -17.55 9.77
C PRO A 147 21.90 -17.24 10.94
N ILE A 148 20.67 -17.73 10.84
CA ILE A 148 19.66 -17.59 11.89
C ILE A 148 20.07 -18.47 13.09
N PRO A 149 20.30 -17.89 14.29
CA PRO A 149 20.85 -18.61 15.43
C PRO A 149 19.84 -19.56 16.06
N ASP A 150 18.58 -19.15 16.19
CA ASP A 150 17.46 -19.93 16.73
C ASP A 150 16.37 -20.02 15.67
N LYS A 151 16.29 -21.19 15.04
CA LYS A 151 15.35 -21.40 13.94
C LYS A 151 13.92 -21.55 14.44
N GLN A 152 13.72 -22.19 15.61
CA GLN A 152 12.39 -22.35 16.19
C GLN A 152 11.81 -20.96 16.52
N ASP A 153 12.57 -20.11 17.19
CA ASP A 153 12.13 -18.77 17.50
C ASP A 153 11.90 -17.96 16.22
N PHE A 154 12.77 -18.08 15.22
CA PHE A 154 12.57 -17.41 13.93
C PHE A 154 11.24 -17.76 13.25
N TYR A 155 10.83 -19.05 13.27
CA TYR A 155 9.52 -19.45 12.73
C TYR A 155 8.36 -18.86 13.54
N ASN A 156 8.51 -18.79 14.86
CA ASN A 156 7.54 -18.13 15.74
C ASN A 156 7.41 -16.64 15.39
N GLN A 157 8.52 -15.95 15.19
CA GLN A 157 8.53 -14.55 14.79
C GLN A 157 7.95 -14.35 13.38
N LEU A 158 8.23 -15.28 12.46
CA LEU A 158 7.66 -15.23 11.11
C LEU A 158 6.13 -15.33 11.14
N LEU A 159 5.56 -16.20 11.97
CA LEU A 159 4.12 -16.28 12.22
C LEU A 159 3.59 -14.97 12.81
N PHE A 160 4.26 -14.43 13.81
CA PHE A 160 3.83 -13.19 14.47
C PHE A 160 3.81 -12.00 13.49
N TYR A 161 4.89 -11.77 12.74
CA TYR A 161 4.93 -10.72 11.73
C TYR A 161 3.87 -10.93 10.63
N ARG A 162 3.57 -12.18 10.28
CA ARG A 162 2.51 -12.47 9.32
C ARG A 162 1.12 -12.11 9.86
N LEU A 163 0.83 -12.37 11.11
CA LEU A 163 -0.41 -11.95 11.79
C LEU A 163 -0.53 -10.43 11.83
N LEU A 164 0.57 -9.72 12.15
CA LEU A 164 0.60 -8.26 12.13
C LEU A 164 0.36 -7.69 10.73
N LEU A 165 0.97 -8.29 9.72
CA LEU A 165 0.76 -7.91 8.32
C LEU A 165 -0.71 -8.06 7.92
N ASP A 166 -1.30 -9.22 8.17
CA ASP A 166 -2.69 -9.51 7.78
C ASP A 166 -3.71 -8.63 8.51
N TYR A 167 -3.43 -8.28 9.77
CA TYR A 167 -4.38 -7.54 10.61
C TYR A 167 -4.31 -6.03 10.42
N TYR A 168 -3.09 -5.47 10.39
CA TYR A 168 -2.89 -4.02 10.43
C TYR A 168 -2.62 -3.38 9.06
N ILE A 169 -2.29 -4.18 8.04
CA ILE A 169 -1.88 -3.65 6.74
C ILE A 169 -2.95 -3.91 5.69
N VAL A 170 -3.14 -2.89 4.84
CA VAL A 170 -4.10 -2.95 3.74
C VAL A 170 -3.80 -4.08 2.79
N TYR A 171 -4.84 -4.73 2.29
CA TYR A 171 -4.77 -5.76 1.28
C TYR A 171 -5.70 -5.43 0.10
N LYS A 172 -5.44 -6.03 -1.04
CA LYS A 172 -6.29 -5.93 -2.22
C LYS A 172 -7.42 -6.96 -2.12
N GLU A 173 -8.64 -6.53 -2.37
CA GLU A 173 -9.83 -7.36 -2.39
C GLU A 173 -10.40 -7.39 -3.80
N GLY A 174 -10.79 -8.57 -4.29
CA GLY A 174 -11.39 -8.72 -5.61
C GLY A 174 -10.39 -9.04 -6.72
N ASP A 175 -10.84 -8.95 -7.96
CA ASP A 175 -10.05 -9.25 -9.14
C ASP A 175 -9.10 -8.10 -9.54
N GLU A 176 -8.24 -8.35 -10.51
CA GLU A 176 -7.24 -7.39 -11.01
C GLU A 176 -7.87 -6.09 -11.57
N ASN A 177 -9.16 -6.10 -11.89
CA ASN A 177 -9.85 -5.00 -12.54
C ASN A 177 -10.51 -4.04 -11.53
N THR A 178 -10.78 -4.48 -10.31
CA THR A 178 -11.58 -3.72 -9.34
C THR A 178 -10.77 -2.80 -8.44
N ASN A 179 -9.44 -2.98 -8.28
CA ASN A 179 -8.57 -2.18 -7.40
C ASN A 179 -9.22 -1.82 -6.06
N LYS A 180 -9.92 -2.76 -5.47
CA LYS A 180 -10.57 -2.56 -4.18
C LYS A 180 -9.60 -2.91 -3.07
N TYR A 181 -9.50 -2.05 -2.06
CA TYR A 181 -8.64 -2.25 -0.89
C TYR A 181 -9.49 -2.39 0.36
N ASP A 182 -9.04 -3.23 1.29
CA ASP A 182 -9.62 -3.33 2.62
C ASP A 182 -8.53 -3.55 3.68
N ILE A 183 -8.91 -3.39 4.95
CA ILE A 183 -8.07 -3.58 6.12
C ILE A 183 -8.87 -4.29 7.20
N VAL A 184 -8.25 -5.21 7.95
CA VAL A 184 -8.96 -5.93 9.01
C VAL A 184 -9.11 -5.06 10.26
N PHE A 185 -8.07 -4.31 10.62
CA PHE A 185 -8.06 -3.42 11.79
C PHE A 185 -8.93 -2.18 11.54
N LYS A 186 -10.07 -2.09 12.22
CA LYS A 186 -11.06 -1.00 12.03
C LYS A 186 -11.49 -0.33 13.35
N GLU A 187 -10.79 -0.59 14.46
CA GLU A 187 -11.07 0.04 15.75
C GLU A 187 -10.66 1.51 15.73
N GLY A 188 -11.63 2.41 15.88
CA GLY A 188 -11.40 3.87 15.91
C GLY A 188 -12.13 4.61 14.80
N ALA A 189 -11.99 5.93 14.78
CA ALA A 189 -12.69 6.81 13.87
C ALA A 189 -12.02 6.90 12.47
N SER A 190 -10.72 6.64 12.40
CA SER A 190 -9.92 6.86 11.18
C SER A 190 -9.71 5.60 10.32
N ALA A 191 -10.56 4.57 10.45
CA ALA A 191 -10.40 3.33 9.70
C ALA A 191 -10.34 3.55 8.16
N GLU A 192 -11.24 4.37 7.63
CA GLU A 192 -11.24 4.69 6.21
C GLU A 192 -10.01 5.54 5.82
N ALA A 193 -9.63 6.53 6.63
CA ALA A 193 -8.45 7.34 6.39
C ALA A 193 -7.15 6.50 6.44
N LEU A 194 -7.06 5.55 7.36
CA LEU A 194 -5.95 4.59 7.47
C LEU A 194 -5.86 3.71 6.22
N LYS A 195 -7.00 3.16 5.78
CA LYS A 195 -7.10 2.35 4.56
C LYS A 195 -6.66 3.14 3.33
N GLN A 196 -7.15 4.36 3.16
CA GLN A 196 -6.80 5.23 2.03
C GLN A 196 -5.33 5.64 2.06
N TYR A 197 -4.77 5.96 3.24
CA TYR A 197 -3.36 6.32 3.34
C TYR A 197 -2.44 5.15 2.99
N GLN A 198 -2.73 3.97 3.51
CA GLN A 198 -1.97 2.76 3.16
C GLN A 198 -2.13 2.38 1.68
N SER A 199 -3.34 2.56 1.10
CA SER A 199 -3.57 2.35 -0.33
C SER A 199 -2.74 3.30 -1.20
N MET A 200 -2.63 4.56 -0.79
CA MET A 200 -1.74 5.55 -1.40
C MET A 200 -0.28 5.09 -1.35
N LEU A 201 0.21 4.67 -0.18
CA LEU A 201 1.58 4.14 -0.04
C LEU A 201 1.82 2.88 -0.87
N TYR A 202 0.81 1.99 -0.95
CA TYR A 202 0.84 0.79 -1.78
C TYR A 202 1.11 1.12 -3.26
N VAL A 203 0.41 2.10 -3.83
CA VAL A 203 0.52 2.43 -5.27
C VAL A 203 1.67 3.37 -5.59
N SER A 204 2.16 4.15 -4.62
CA SER A 204 3.20 5.17 -4.83
C SER A 204 4.59 4.61 -5.15
N GLN A 205 4.77 3.29 -5.08
CA GLN A 205 6.02 2.59 -5.37
C GLN A 205 7.21 3.03 -4.53
N SER A 206 6.98 3.73 -3.43
CA SER A 206 8.01 3.82 -2.40
C SER A 206 8.44 2.40 -2.08
N PRO A 207 9.75 2.08 -2.01
CA PRO A 207 10.15 0.74 -1.64
C PRO A 207 9.39 0.35 -0.37
N PHE A 208 8.59 -0.70 -0.45
CA PHE A 208 7.64 -1.08 0.63
C PHE A 208 8.33 -1.22 1.98
N TYR A 209 9.52 -1.74 2.00
CA TYR A 209 10.27 -1.92 3.23
C TYR A 209 10.65 -0.60 3.91
N ASN A 210 10.74 0.52 3.18
CA ASN A 210 11.07 1.82 3.79
C ASN A 210 9.99 2.27 4.77
N TRP A 211 8.72 2.01 4.50
CA TRP A 211 7.64 2.35 5.41
C TRP A 211 7.08 1.13 6.15
N LEU A 212 6.93 -0.02 5.47
CA LEU A 212 6.30 -1.22 6.03
C LEU A 212 7.17 -1.86 7.12
N LYS A 213 8.49 -1.97 6.89
CA LYS A 213 9.41 -2.55 7.87
C LYS A 213 9.34 -1.83 9.21
N PRO A 214 9.56 -0.49 9.32
CA PRO A 214 9.47 0.20 10.61
C PRO A 214 8.07 0.18 11.22
N VAL A 215 7.01 0.11 10.42
CA VAL A 215 5.63 -0.07 10.94
C VAL A 215 5.47 -1.44 11.58
N LEU A 216 5.88 -2.52 10.90
CA LEU A 216 5.80 -3.88 11.44
C LEU A 216 6.68 -4.06 12.68
N GLU A 217 7.88 -3.48 12.68
CA GLU A 217 8.80 -3.51 13.81
C GLU A 217 8.19 -2.78 15.03
N ARG A 218 7.56 -1.63 14.82
CA ARG A 218 6.86 -0.92 15.89
C ARG A 218 5.62 -1.68 16.38
N LEU A 219 4.81 -2.24 15.49
CA LEU A 219 3.65 -3.08 15.84
C LEU A 219 4.04 -4.35 16.60
N HIS A 220 5.23 -4.90 16.36
CA HIS A 220 5.76 -6.03 17.12
C HIS A 220 6.09 -5.62 18.57
N ASN A 221 6.72 -4.47 18.75
CA ASN A 221 7.24 -4.02 20.03
C ASN A 221 6.20 -3.24 20.88
N GLU A 222 5.23 -2.61 20.24
CA GLU A 222 4.22 -1.76 20.87
C GLU A 222 2.81 -2.22 20.49
N THR A 223 1.86 -2.01 21.40
CA THR A 223 0.44 -2.23 21.10
C THR A 223 -0.16 -0.92 20.63
N VAL A 224 -0.70 -0.92 19.41
CA VAL A 224 -1.46 0.21 18.90
C VAL A 224 -2.89 0.16 19.45
N ARG A 225 -3.39 1.31 19.86
CA ARG A 225 -4.68 1.44 20.52
C ARG A 225 -5.85 1.43 19.54
N ASP A 226 -5.73 2.20 18.47
CA ASP A 226 -6.79 2.43 17.49
C ASP A 226 -6.23 2.85 16.10
N THR A 227 -7.10 2.99 15.13
CA THR A 227 -6.74 3.38 13.76
C THR A 227 -6.16 4.80 13.68
N ASP A 228 -6.54 5.69 14.60
CA ASP A 228 -6.02 7.06 14.66
C ASP A 228 -4.52 7.04 15.00
N GLU A 229 -4.14 6.24 15.99
CA GLU A 229 -2.76 6.09 16.42
C GLU A 229 -1.90 5.41 15.33
N LEU A 230 -2.39 4.35 14.70
CA LEU A 230 -1.67 3.68 13.62
C LEU A 230 -1.48 4.60 12.42
N LEU A 231 -2.50 5.36 12.04
CA LEU A 231 -2.40 6.35 10.98
C LEU A 231 -1.35 7.42 11.29
N LEU A 232 -1.30 7.88 12.55
CA LEU A 232 -0.27 8.82 12.98
C LEU A 232 1.14 8.23 12.85
N TRP A 233 1.36 7.00 13.30
CA TRP A 233 2.66 6.31 13.18
C TRP A 233 3.12 6.21 11.73
N ILE A 234 2.20 5.82 10.84
CA ILE A 234 2.51 5.68 9.41
C ILE A 234 2.82 7.05 8.80
N LYS A 235 2.05 8.09 9.13
CA LYS A 235 2.30 9.46 8.65
C LYS A 235 3.64 10.01 9.16
N GLU A 236 4.04 9.72 10.40
CA GLU A 236 5.34 10.12 10.95
C GLU A 236 6.49 9.48 10.18
N ILE A 237 6.42 8.18 9.89
CA ILE A 237 7.41 7.44 9.11
C ILE A 237 7.48 8.02 7.69
N ASP A 238 6.34 8.15 7.03
CA ASP A 238 6.25 8.66 5.66
C ASP A 238 6.78 10.11 5.54
N ASN A 239 6.48 10.97 6.50
CA ASN A 239 7.02 12.34 6.55
C ASN A 239 8.56 12.36 6.66
N SER A 240 9.15 11.39 7.36
CA SER A 240 10.60 11.28 7.48
C SER A 240 11.26 10.81 6.18
N LEU A 241 10.56 9.96 5.43
CA LEU A 241 11.03 9.43 4.15
C LEU A 241 10.92 10.43 3.00
N HIS A 242 9.93 11.29 3.05
CA HIS A 242 9.59 12.23 1.98
C HIS A 242 9.56 13.68 2.52
N PRO A 243 10.71 14.31 2.76
CA PRO A 243 10.76 15.72 3.14
C PRO A 243 10.21 16.60 2.00
N LEU A 244 9.27 17.49 2.33
CA LEU A 244 8.66 18.38 1.33
C LEU A 244 9.73 19.28 0.69
N PRO A 245 9.75 19.42 -0.65
CA PRO A 245 10.57 20.42 -1.33
C PRO A 245 10.34 21.81 -0.76
N ARG A 246 11.40 22.60 -0.61
CA ARG A 246 11.33 23.92 0.03
C ARG A 246 10.59 24.95 -0.80
N ASP A 247 10.65 24.77 -2.12
CA ASP A 247 10.01 25.67 -3.09
C ASP A 247 9.20 24.84 -4.10
N VAL A 248 7.98 25.25 -4.37
CA VAL A 248 7.13 24.66 -5.42
C VAL A 248 7.79 24.72 -6.80
N ASN A 249 8.67 25.66 -7.05
CA ASN A 249 9.44 25.79 -8.29
C ASN A 249 10.53 24.70 -8.46
N GLU A 250 10.77 23.88 -7.44
CA GLU A 250 11.54 22.64 -7.55
C GLU A 250 10.70 21.48 -8.07
N MET A 251 9.36 21.59 -7.98
CA MET A 251 8.40 20.55 -8.34
C MET A 251 7.94 20.71 -9.81
N THR A 252 8.86 20.56 -10.74
CA THR A 252 8.57 20.73 -12.18
C THR A 252 8.89 19.46 -12.96
N TYR A 253 8.23 19.30 -14.12
CA TYR A 253 8.39 18.11 -14.97
C TYR A 253 9.82 17.97 -15.49
N ASP A 254 10.42 19.04 -15.95
CA ASP A 254 11.78 19.10 -16.50
C ASP A 254 12.87 18.83 -15.46
N LYS A 255 12.62 19.11 -14.18
CA LYS A 255 13.51 18.75 -13.06
C LYS A 255 13.24 17.36 -12.51
N GLY A 256 12.32 16.61 -13.11
CA GLY A 256 12.02 15.23 -12.70
C GLY A 256 11.26 15.14 -11.38
N ILE A 257 10.19 15.94 -11.23
CA ILE A 257 9.33 15.88 -10.04
C ILE A 257 9.03 14.44 -9.60
N ASP A 258 9.21 14.14 -8.33
CA ASP A 258 8.84 12.85 -7.77
C ASP A 258 7.32 12.66 -7.84
N ARG A 259 6.92 11.54 -8.46
CA ARG A 259 5.51 11.15 -8.62
C ARG A 259 4.79 10.98 -7.30
N TYR A 260 5.51 10.65 -6.23
CA TYR A 260 4.97 10.52 -4.88
C TYR A 260 4.11 11.72 -4.46
N TRP A 261 4.49 12.96 -4.83
CA TRP A 261 3.77 14.17 -4.48
C TRP A 261 2.35 14.24 -5.03
N PHE A 262 2.08 13.61 -6.16
CA PHE A 262 0.72 13.58 -6.74
C PHE A 262 -0.19 12.63 -5.95
N TRP A 263 0.28 11.42 -5.58
CA TRP A 263 -0.50 10.51 -4.75
C TRP A 263 -0.74 11.07 -3.35
N ARG A 264 0.30 11.63 -2.74
CA ARG A 264 0.17 12.29 -1.44
C ARG A 264 -0.84 13.43 -1.48
N LEU A 265 -0.80 14.27 -2.52
CA LEU A 265 -1.74 15.36 -2.70
C LEU A 265 -3.18 14.85 -2.89
N ASP A 266 -3.38 13.82 -3.73
CA ASP A 266 -4.71 13.21 -3.93
C ASP A 266 -5.27 12.66 -2.60
N TYR A 267 -4.43 12.05 -1.73
CA TYR A 267 -4.87 11.64 -0.40
C TYR A 267 -5.32 12.83 0.46
N TYR A 268 -4.56 13.91 0.51
CA TYR A 268 -4.95 15.06 1.34
C TYR A 268 -6.13 15.85 0.77
N LEU A 269 -6.35 15.83 -0.53
CA LEU A 269 -7.57 16.34 -1.16
C LEU A 269 -8.78 15.46 -0.80
N TRP A 270 -8.60 14.14 -0.74
CA TRP A 270 -9.60 13.20 -0.27
C TRP A 270 -9.92 13.41 1.22
N GLU A 271 -8.90 13.48 2.08
CA GLU A 271 -9.07 13.67 3.53
C GLU A 271 -9.74 15.00 3.86
N ARG A 272 -9.46 16.06 3.08
CA ARG A 272 -9.99 17.41 3.27
C ARG A 272 -11.01 17.80 2.21
N LYS A 273 -11.76 16.88 1.68
CA LYS A 273 -12.74 17.14 0.62
C LYS A 273 -13.75 18.24 0.99
N GLU A 274 -14.10 18.36 2.27
CA GLU A 274 -15.01 19.41 2.76
C GLU A 274 -14.48 20.84 2.52
N ASP A 275 -13.16 21.02 2.54
CA ASP A 275 -12.51 22.31 2.35
C ASP A 275 -12.37 22.68 0.87
N TYR A 276 -12.30 21.69 -0.03
CA TYR A 276 -11.93 21.87 -1.43
C TYR A 276 -13.09 21.68 -2.41
N PHE A 277 -14.07 20.85 -2.09
CA PHE A 277 -15.22 20.54 -2.94
C PHE A 277 -16.49 21.10 -2.34
N LYS A 278 -17.33 21.75 -3.18
CA LYS A 278 -18.42 22.61 -2.69
C LYS A 278 -19.77 21.92 -2.65
N THR A 279 -20.02 21.04 -3.59
CA THR A 279 -21.30 20.32 -3.69
C THR A 279 -21.19 18.92 -3.12
N GLU A 280 -22.29 18.39 -2.63
CA GLU A 280 -22.32 17.01 -2.13
C GLU A 280 -21.97 16.00 -3.23
N GLU A 281 -22.34 16.28 -4.48
CA GLU A 281 -21.96 15.47 -5.65
C GLU A 281 -20.43 15.46 -5.85
N GLU A 282 -19.77 16.64 -5.83
CA GLU A 282 -18.31 16.74 -5.92
C GLU A 282 -17.62 15.94 -4.79
N LYS A 283 -18.14 16.04 -3.56
CA LYS A 283 -17.58 15.34 -2.39
C LYS A 283 -17.75 13.82 -2.50
N GLN A 284 -18.91 13.36 -2.96
CA GLN A 284 -19.19 11.95 -3.17
C GLN A 284 -18.25 11.35 -4.23
N ILE A 285 -18.06 12.04 -5.35
CA ILE A 285 -17.11 11.63 -6.41
C ILE A 285 -15.70 11.45 -5.84
N VAL A 286 -15.27 12.35 -4.98
CA VAL A 286 -13.96 12.27 -4.32
C VAL A 286 -13.91 11.17 -3.26
N GLU A 287 -15.00 10.97 -2.49
CA GLU A 287 -15.10 9.90 -1.49
C GLU A 287 -14.91 8.51 -2.10
N GLU A 288 -15.46 8.31 -3.29
CA GLU A 288 -15.37 7.04 -4.01
C GLU A 288 -14.06 6.85 -4.80
N TYR A 289 -13.12 7.79 -4.67
CA TYR A 289 -11.82 7.69 -5.34
C TYR A 289 -11.02 6.48 -4.85
N VAL A 290 -10.47 5.74 -5.81
CA VAL A 290 -9.63 4.57 -5.54
C VAL A 290 -8.23 4.81 -6.07
N PHE A 291 -7.24 4.69 -5.20
CA PHE A 291 -5.84 4.80 -5.58
C PHE A 291 -5.44 3.75 -6.62
N ARG A 292 -4.71 4.18 -7.65
CA ARG A 292 -4.23 3.33 -8.73
C ARG A 292 -2.75 3.55 -8.94
N ALA A 293 -2.06 2.52 -9.44
CA ALA A 293 -0.64 2.59 -9.80
C ALA A 293 -0.45 3.41 -11.10
N ASN A 294 -0.93 4.65 -11.09
CA ASN A 294 -0.74 5.60 -12.18
C ASN A 294 0.75 5.91 -12.33
N ARG A 295 1.25 6.02 -13.55
CA ARG A 295 2.70 6.19 -13.80
C ARG A 295 3.03 7.28 -14.78
N SER A 296 2.03 7.94 -15.33
CA SER A 296 2.19 8.96 -16.34
C SER A 296 1.85 10.32 -15.76
N ILE A 297 2.74 11.30 -15.96
CA ILE A 297 2.46 12.70 -15.64
C ILE A 297 1.84 13.33 -16.87
N GLU A 298 0.67 13.91 -16.72
CA GLU A 298 -0.09 14.59 -17.73
C GLU A 298 0.00 16.11 -17.55
N HIS A 299 0.20 16.81 -18.65
CA HIS A 299 0.10 18.27 -18.72
C HIS A 299 -1.33 18.65 -19.08
N LEU A 300 -2.05 19.35 -18.22
CA LEU A 300 -3.42 19.76 -18.54
C LEU A 300 -3.43 20.74 -19.73
N HIS A 301 -2.63 21.82 -19.65
CA HIS A 301 -2.29 22.60 -20.85
C HIS A 301 -1.20 21.83 -21.60
N PRO A 302 -1.40 21.45 -22.89
CA PRO A 302 -0.51 20.57 -23.62
C PRO A 302 0.86 21.20 -23.89
N GLN A 303 1.90 20.35 -23.99
CA GLN A 303 3.27 20.80 -24.34
C GLN A 303 3.35 21.32 -25.77
N HIS A 304 2.70 20.63 -26.72
CA HIS A 304 2.61 21.09 -28.10
C HIS A 304 1.41 22.01 -28.25
N GLN A 305 1.70 23.30 -28.31
CA GLN A 305 0.70 24.36 -28.30
C GLN A 305 0.33 24.72 -29.75
N GLU A 306 -0.95 24.62 -30.03
CA GLU A 306 -1.53 25.15 -31.27
C GLU A 306 -2.24 26.48 -30.96
N ASN A 307 -1.93 27.52 -31.77
CA ASN A 307 -2.61 28.82 -31.72
C ASN A 307 -2.29 29.77 -30.53
N ASN A 308 -3.06 30.86 -30.42
CA ASN A 308 -2.85 32.07 -29.65
C ASN A 308 -2.77 31.95 -28.11
N ASP A 309 -2.72 30.76 -27.54
CA ASP A 309 -2.58 30.50 -26.10
C ASP A 309 -1.24 29.83 -25.78
N ILE A 310 -0.16 30.56 -25.99
CA ILE A 310 1.20 30.08 -25.79
C ILE A 310 1.63 30.37 -24.34
N TRP A 311 1.94 29.30 -23.60
CA TRP A 311 2.53 29.39 -22.25
C TRP A 311 4.06 29.28 -22.36
N GLY A 312 4.77 29.91 -21.44
CA GLY A 312 6.20 29.69 -21.28
C GLY A 312 6.49 28.30 -20.67
N ASP A 313 7.70 27.80 -20.92
CA ASP A 313 8.12 26.48 -20.43
C ASP A 313 7.97 26.34 -18.91
N ASP A 314 8.32 27.39 -18.16
CA ASP A 314 8.16 27.42 -16.70
C ASP A 314 6.70 27.23 -16.25
N ASP A 315 5.74 27.70 -17.04
CA ASP A 315 4.32 27.54 -16.73
C ASP A 315 3.81 26.17 -17.14
N ILE A 316 4.22 25.67 -18.32
CA ILE A 316 3.79 24.35 -18.83
C ILE A 316 4.26 23.24 -17.91
N HIS A 317 5.55 23.25 -17.50
CA HIS A 317 6.17 22.21 -16.70
C HIS A 317 5.96 22.37 -15.20
N SER A 318 5.26 23.44 -14.77
CA SER A 318 5.01 23.69 -13.35
C SER A 318 4.04 22.68 -12.71
N PHE A 319 4.22 22.43 -11.41
CA PHE A 319 3.36 21.54 -10.63
C PHE A 319 1.86 21.85 -10.78
N GLY A 320 1.52 23.14 -10.92
CA GLY A 320 0.15 23.59 -11.14
C GLY A 320 -0.51 23.00 -12.39
N ASN A 321 0.26 22.76 -13.44
CA ASN A 321 -0.23 22.24 -14.73
C ASN A 321 -0.17 20.70 -14.85
N LEU A 322 0.37 20.01 -13.84
CA LEU A 322 0.65 18.58 -13.90
C LEU A 322 -0.35 17.77 -13.08
N ALA A 323 -0.70 16.58 -13.53
CA ALA A 323 -1.46 15.59 -12.78
C ALA A 323 -0.97 14.18 -13.09
N MET A 324 -1.26 13.22 -12.19
CA MET A 324 -0.90 11.82 -12.37
C MET A 324 -2.08 11.06 -12.97
N ILE A 325 -1.82 10.32 -14.06
CA ILE A 325 -2.82 9.49 -14.73
C ILE A 325 -2.25 8.12 -15.13
N SER A 326 -3.11 7.20 -15.54
CA SER A 326 -2.68 5.91 -16.07
C SER A 326 -1.99 6.08 -17.44
N GLN A 327 -1.06 5.19 -17.74
CA GLN A 327 -0.33 5.22 -19.01
C GLN A 327 -1.26 5.03 -20.23
N SER A 328 -2.27 4.16 -20.10
CA SER A 328 -3.26 3.94 -21.15
C SER A 328 -4.09 5.18 -21.43
N PHE A 329 -4.45 5.93 -20.39
CA PHE A 329 -5.19 7.18 -20.52
C PHE A 329 -4.32 8.29 -21.13
N ASN A 330 -3.05 8.39 -20.74
CA ASN A 330 -2.09 9.34 -21.30
C ASN A 330 -1.86 9.13 -22.80
N SER A 331 -1.71 7.88 -23.24
CA SER A 331 -1.52 7.56 -24.67
C SER A 331 -2.69 7.99 -25.56
N GLN A 332 -3.87 8.17 -24.97
CA GLN A 332 -5.07 8.63 -25.67
C GLN A 332 -5.20 10.17 -25.70
N GLN A 333 -4.40 10.88 -24.90
CA GLN A 333 -4.58 12.32 -24.67
C GLN A 333 -3.42 13.20 -25.11
N SER A 334 -2.28 12.66 -25.52
CA SER A 334 -0.96 13.33 -25.54
C SER A 334 -0.96 14.82 -25.96
N ASP A 335 -1.72 15.21 -27.00
CA ASP A 335 -1.76 16.58 -27.53
C ASP A 335 -3.17 17.17 -27.60
N ASP A 336 -4.14 16.55 -26.92
CA ASP A 336 -5.51 17.07 -26.94
C ASP A 336 -5.62 18.45 -26.30
N PRO A 337 -6.45 19.34 -26.89
CA PRO A 337 -6.77 20.62 -26.28
C PRO A 337 -7.37 20.47 -24.88
N VAL A 338 -7.17 21.48 -24.01
CA VAL A 338 -7.71 21.55 -22.65
C VAL A 338 -9.20 21.22 -22.59
N THR A 339 -9.98 21.71 -23.55
CA THR A 339 -11.44 21.47 -23.61
C THR A 339 -11.80 20.00 -23.78
N VAL A 340 -11.02 19.24 -24.58
CA VAL A 340 -11.20 17.79 -24.77
C VAL A 340 -10.82 17.05 -23.50
N LYS A 341 -9.72 17.42 -22.84
CA LYS A 341 -9.31 16.86 -21.57
C LYS A 341 -10.37 17.09 -20.48
N PHE A 342 -10.97 18.28 -20.43
CA PHE A 342 -12.06 18.60 -19.51
C PHE A 342 -13.31 17.77 -19.75
N ALA A 343 -13.68 17.54 -21.00
CA ALA A 343 -14.83 16.67 -21.30
C ALA A 343 -14.61 15.24 -20.76
N ARG A 344 -13.39 14.71 -20.88
CA ARG A 344 -13.03 13.39 -20.32
C ARG A 344 -13.01 13.38 -18.80
N ILE A 345 -12.50 14.43 -18.16
CA ILE A 345 -12.51 14.54 -16.68
C ILE A 345 -13.94 14.57 -16.17
N LYS A 346 -14.82 15.30 -16.84
CA LYS A 346 -16.25 15.36 -16.54
C LYS A 346 -16.92 13.98 -16.69
N ASP A 347 -16.59 13.25 -17.75
CA ASP A 347 -17.08 11.88 -17.95
C ASP A 347 -16.57 10.93 -16.84
N GLN A 348 -15.28 11.01 -16.46
CA GLN A 348 -14.75 10.25 -15.33
C GLN A 348 -15.44 10.58 -14.01
N ALA A 349 -15.71 11.85 -13.75
CA ALA A 349 -16.45 12.27 -12.56
C ALA A 349 -17.86 11.66 -12.53
N HIS A 350 -18.57 11.74 -13.66
CA HIS A 350 -19.90 11.17 -13.79
C HIS A 350 -19.92 9.65 -13.61
N ASN A 351 -18.90 8.95 -14.08
CA ASN A 351 -18.78 7.49 -13.99
C ASN A 351 -18.03 6.99 -12.74
N HIS A 352 -17.66 7.88 -11.81
CA HIS A 352 -16.88 7.55 -10.61
C HIS A 352 -15.54 6.83 -10.90
N THR A 353 -14.87 7.25 -11.98
CA THR A 353 -13.62 6.64 -12.47
C THR A 353 -12.44 7.61 -12.52
N LEU A 354 -12.42 8.60 -11.63
CA LEU A 354 -11.36 9.62 -11.59
C LEU A 354 -9.97 8.99 -11.63
N GLN A 355 -9.10 9.56 -12.46
CA GLN A 355 -7.69 9.20 -12.52
C GLN A 355 -6.86 9.92 -11.43
N SER A 356 -7.22 11.16 -11.09
CA SER A 356 -6.59 11.99 -10.07
C SER A 356 -7.61 12.99 -9.52
N ILE A 357 -7.63 13.15 -8.21
CA ILE A 357 -8.46 14.17 -7.53
C ILE A 357 -7.92 15.56 -7.85
N LYS A 358 -6.59 15.74 -7.90
CA LYS A 358 -5.96 16.99 -8.32
C LYS A 358 -6.45 17.42 -9.69
N MET A 359 -6.48 16.51 -10.66
CA MET A 359 -6.92 16.80 -12.03
C MET A 359 -8.40 17.19 -12.09
N TYR A 360 -9.24 16.55 -11.27
CA TYR A 360 -10.64 16.93 -11.12
C TYR A 360 -10.78 18.34 -10.54
N LEU A 361 -9.98 18.70 -9.54
CA LEU A 361 -9.99 20.04 -8.97
C LEU A 361 -9.48 21.10 -9.96
N MET A 362 -8.50 20.79 -10.83
CA MET A 362 -8.07 21.67 -11.92
C MET A 362 -9.23 22.00 -12.87
N TYR A 363 -10.02 20.99 -13.23
CA TYR A 363 -11.23 21.17 -14.03
C TYR A 363 -12.24 22.09 -13.32
N LEU A 364 -12.54 21.84 -12.05
CA LEU A 364 -13.48 22.65 -11.27
C LEU A 364 -12.99 24.12 -11.09
N ASP A 365 -11.69 24.34 -10.91
CA ASP A 365 -11.11 25.68 -10.79
C ASP A 365 -11.19 26.44 -12.12
N ALA A 366 -11.03 25.74 -13.25
CA ALA A 366 -11.19 26.33 -14.58
C ALA A 366 -12.66 26.67 -14.91
N GLU A 367 -13.61 25.80 -14.54
CA GLU A 367 -15.06 26.03 -14.75
C GLU A 367 -15.57 27.31 -14.02
N LYS A 368 -14.94 27.66 -12.90
CA LYS A 368 -15.26 28.87 -12.12
C LYS A 368 -14.69 30.14 -12.76
N SER A 369 -13.82 30.02 -13.75
CA SER A 369 -13.19 31.13 -14.44
C SER A 369 -13.86 31.43 -15.80
N PRO A 370 -14.25 32.66 -16.10
CA PRO A 370 -14.76 33.02 -17.41
C PRO A 370 -13.75 32.78 -18.56
N LEU A 371 -12.47 32.72 -18.21
CA LEU A 371 -11.37 32.52 -19.17
C LEU A 371 -10.93 31.07 -19.28
N GLY A 372 -11.49 30.15 -18.45
CA GLY A 372 -11.08 28.74 -18.39
C GLY A 372 -9.70 28.57 -17.75
N TRP A 373 -9.00 27.51 -18.17
CA TRP A 373 -7.65 27.19 -17.66
C TRP A 373 -6.59 28.08 -18.27
N LYS A 374 -6.14 29.09 -17.53
CA LYS A 374 -5.11 30.06 -17.91
C LYS A 374 -4.03 30.13 -16.84
N VAL A 375 -2.90 30.76 -17.16
CA VAL A 375 -1.71 30.85 -16.29
C VAL A 375 -2.06 31.38 -14.89
N ASP A 376 -2.91 32.39 -14.77
CA ASP A 376 -3.31 32.96 -13.48
C ASP A 376 -4.14 31.97 -12.63
N ILE A 377 -5.01 31.16 -13.25
CA ILE A 377 -5.78 30.13 -12.57
C ILE A 377 -4.86 28.98 -12.16
N LYS A 378 -3.98 28.54 -13.07
CA LYS A 378 -2.94 27.52 -12.82
C LYS A 378 -2.05 27.94 -11.64
N ASN A 379 -1.62 29.21 -11.56
CA ASN A 379 -0.78 29.70 -10.46
C ASN A 379 -1.52 29.65 -9.12
N LYS A 380 -2.77 30.13 -9.08
CA LYS A 380 -3.61 30.04 -7.87
C LYS A 380 -3.83 28.60 -7.43
N HIS A 381 -4.08 27.71 -8.39
CA HIS A 381 -4.20 26.27 -8.13
C HIS A 381 -2.89 25.70 -7.57
N GLN A 382 -1.75 26.03 -8.16
CA GLN A 382 -0.42 25.59 -7.68
C GLN A 382 -0.17 25.98 -6.23
N ASP A 383 -0.38 27.27 -5.90
CA ASP A 383 -0.18 27.77 -4.55
C ASP A 383 -1.08 27.05 -3.54
N LYS A 384 -2.35 26.86 -3.91
CA LYS A 384 -3.32 26.14 -3.09
C LYS A 384 -2.91 24.66 -2.85
N MET A 385 -2.40 23.98 -3.88
CA MET A 385 -1.95 22.59 -3.77
C MET A 385 -0.67 22.46 -2.95
N TYR A 386 0.27 23.36 -3.14
CA TYR A 386 1.51 23.39 -2.36
C TYR A 386 1.25 23.74 -0.88
N ASP A 387 0.32 24.65 -0.60
CA ASP A 387 -0.10 24.95 0.77
C ASP A 387 -0.78 23.75 1.44
N LEU A 388 -1.55 22.95 0.71
CA LEU A 388 -2.12 21.71 1.23
C LEU A 388 -1.01 20.72 1.58
N LEU A 389 -0.02 20.56 0.71
CA LEU A 389 1.13 19.69 1.00
C LEU A 389 1.91 20.19 2.23
N LYS A 390 2.14 21.49 2.38
CA LYS A 390 2.77 22.06 3.61
C LYS A 390 1.97 21.72 4.86
N LYS A 391 0.66 21.87 4.84
CA LYS A 391 -0.23 21.56 5.97
C LYS A 391 -0.33 20.06 6.28
N SER A 392 0.12 19.19 5.37
CA SER A 392 0.17 17.74 5.60
C SER A 392 1.31 17.31 6.52
N TYR A 393 2.24 18.21 6.83
CA TYR A 393 3.32 17.97 7.78
C TYR A 393 2.96 18.57 9.15
N PRO A 394 3.33 17.91 10.25
CA PRO A 394 3.12 18.48 11.58
C PRO A 394 3.90 19.77 11.73
N ASP A 395 3.30 20.76 12.38
CA ASP A 395 3.98 22.00 12.73
C ASP A 395 5.22 21.70 13.59
N VAL A 396 6.39 22.02 13.07
CA VAL A 396 7.69 21.82 13.76
C VAL A 396 7.75 22.57 15.10
N SER A 397 6.86 23.53 15.33
CA SER A 397 6.75 24.28 16.60
C SER A 397 6.14 23.45 17.76
N CYS A 398 5.35 22.40 17.45
CA CYS A 398 4.65 21.62 18.48
C CYS A 398 5.49 20.42 19.00
N SER A 399 6.53 20.01 18.29
CA SER A 399 7.33 18.82 18.66
C SER A 399 8.37 19.08 19.75
N LYS A 400 8.68 20.34 20.06
CA LYS A 400 9.66 20.69 21.13
C LYS A 400 9.14 20.49 22.55
N ASN A 401 7.83 20.32 22.75
CA ASN A 401 7.22 20.17 24.09
C ASN A 401 6.93 18.72 24.52
N ARG A 402 7.17 17.71 23.65
CA ARG A 402 6.96 16.30 24.01
C ARG A 402 8.18 15.58 24.60
N ASN A 403 9.36 16.21 24.55
CA ASN A 403 10.59 15.64 25.15
C ASN A 403 10.91 16.18 26.55
N MET A 404 9.93 16.76 27.26
CA MET A 404 10.08 17.23 28.64
C MET A 404 8.93 16.78 29.54
N LEU A 405 8.54 15.52 29.47
CA LEU A 405 7.74 14.90 30.56
C LEU A 405 8.19 13.45 30.73
#